data_4bc2f1014758a3cbec526d4182b42979
#
_entry.id   4bc2f1014758a3cbec526d4182b42979
#
_cell.length_a   1.000
_cell.length_b   1.000
_cell.length_c   1.000
_cell.angle_alpha   90.00
_cell.angle_beta   90.00
_cell.angle_gamma   90.00
#
_symmetry.space_group_name_H-M   'P 1'
#
loop_
_entity.id
_entity.type
_entity.pdbx_description
1 polymer ?
#
loop_
_entity_poly.entity_id
_entity_poly.type
_entity_poly.pdbx_seq_one_letter_code
_entity_poly.pdbx_strand_id
1 'polypeptide(L)'
;MEKIREFFKKDRFAAHNDIALLEISPGYARAELIISEKHLNGVDITHGGAIFTLADLAFAVASNSHGTVAVGVSATISYLKATNQGTLTAEAKEVARNPKLATYQVNVRDEGNDLVAIFQGTVYRKKVRLN
;
A
#
# COMPACT_ATOMS: atom_id res chain seq x y z
N MET A 1 2.96 -5.77 -16.43
CA MET A 1 2.27 -5.54 -15.13
C MET A 1 1.44 -6.74 -14.66
N GLU A 2 0.98 -7.56 -15.56
CA GLU A 2 0.22 -8.75 -15.16
C GLU A 2 1.03 -9.72 -14.30
N LYS A 3 2.31 -9.87 -14.58
CA LYS A 3 3.20 -10.72 -13.78
C LYS A 3 3.34 -10.24 -12.33
N ILE A 4 3.37 -8.92 -12.15
CA ILE A 4 3.46 -8.32 -10.81
C ILE A 4 2.14 -8.52 -10.07
N ARG A 5 1.01 -8.34 -10.75
CA ARG A 5 -0.31 -8.58 -10.18
C ARG A 5 -0.44 -10.03 -9.72
N GLU A 6 -0.01 -10.98 -10.53
CA GLU A 6 -0.04 -12.40 -10.18
C GLU A 6 0.85 -12.69 -8.97
N PHE A 7 2.03 -12.09 -8.91
CA PHE A 7 2.93 -12.26 -7.78
C PHE A 7 2.27 -11.83 -6.47
N PHE A 8 1.59 -10.68 -6.46
CA PHE A 8 1.01 -10.13 -5.24
C PHE A 8 -0.28 -10.83 -4.81
N LYS A 9 -0.83 -11.75 -5.61
CA LYS A 9 -1.89 -12.65 -5.13
C LYS A 9 -1.39 -13.55 -4.01
N LYS A 10 -0.06 -13.70 -3.86
CA LYS A 10 0.53 -14.47 -2.77
C LYS A 10 0.58 -13.70 -1.45
N ASP A 11 0.23 -12.43 -1.43
CA ASP A 11 0.19 -11.65 -0.20
C ASP A 11 -1.06 -12.05 0.60
N ARG A 12 -0.87 -13.04 1.47
CA ARG A 12 -1.97 -13.64 2.24
C ARG A 12 -2.55 -12.68 3.27
N PHE A 13 -1.69 -11.86 3.87
CA PHE A 13 -2.14 -10.92 4.89
C PHE A 13 -3.06 -9.85 4.29
N ALA A 14 -2.67 -9.28 3.14
CA ALA A 14 -3.53 -8.35 2.42
C ALA A 14 -4.84 -9.00 2.01
N ALA A 15 -4.79 -10.24 1.52
CA ALA A 15 -5.99 -10.99 1.13
C ALA A 15 -6.93 -11.23 2.31
N HIS A 16 -6.40 -11.54 3.49
CA HIS A 16 -7.21 -11.72 4.70
C HIS A 16 -7.93 -10.43 5.12
N ASN A 17 -7.39 -9.30 4.76
CA ASN A 17 -7.99 -8.00 5.06
C ASN A 17 -8.84 -7.47 3.90
N ASP A 18 -9.06 -8.29 2.87
CA ASP A 18 -9.88 -7.95 1.70
C ASP A 18 -9.37 -6.72 0.94
N ILE A 19 -8.06 -6.53 0.92
CA ILE A 19 -7.44 -5.43 0.18
C ILE A 19 -7.34 -5.81 -1.29
N ALA A 20 -7.85 -4.97 -2.17
CA ALA A 20 -7.85 -5.20 -3.60
C ALA A 20 -6.83 -4.29 -4.30
N LEU A 21 -6.01 -4.89 -5.16
CA LEU A 21 -5.08 -4.14 -6.00
C LEU A 21 -5.82 -3.68 -7.25
N LEU A 22 -5.86 -2.38 -7.48
CA LEU A 22 -6.63 -1.79 -8.58
C LEU A 22 -5.78 -1.47 -9.80
N GLU A 23 -4.63 -0.83 -9.61
CA GLU A 23 -3.86 -0.30 -10.73
C GLU A 23 -2.37 -0.41 -10.44
N ILE A 24 -1.58 -0.73 -11.48
CA ILE A 24 -0.12 -0.83 -11.40
C ILE A 24 0.47 -0.18 -12.65
N SER A 25 1.51 0.63 -12.47
CA SER A 25 2.36 1.11 -13.54
C SER A 25 3.76 1.35 -12.97
N PRO A 26 4.78 1.60 -13.77
CA PRO A 26 6.14 1.78 -13.23
C PRO A 26 6.20 2.87 -12.16
N GLY A 27 6.62 2.50 -10.95
CA GLY A 27 6.73 3.40 -9.80
C GLY A 27 5.39 3.82 -9.21
N TYR A 28 4.30 3.10 -9.52
CA TYR A 28 2.95 3.51 -9.13
C TYR A 28 2.07 2.31 -8.82
N ALA A 29 1.22 2.45 -7.81
CA ALA A 29 0.17 1.46 -7.55
C ALA A 29 -0.99 2.11 -6.83
N ARG A 30 -2.18 1.55 -7.02
CA ARG A 30 -3.39 1.97 -6.32
C ARG A 30 -4.12 0.72 -5.82
N ALA A 31 -4.53 0.75 -4.56
CA ALA A 31 -5.22 -0.34 -3.90
C ALA A 31 -6.40 0.20 -3.09
N GLU A 32 -7.35 -0.66 -2.76
CA GLU A 32 -8.51 -0.23 -1.98
C GLU A 32 -8.87 -1.21 -0.88
N LEU A 33 -9.53 -0.70 0.14
CA LEU A 33 -10.09 -1.45 1.25
C LEU A 33 -11.52 -0.97 1.48
N ILE A 34 -12.49 -1.87 1.34
CA ILE A 34 -13.87 -1.58 1.75
C ILE A 34 -13.95 -1.92 3.24
N ILE A 35 -14.17 -0.91 4.07
CA ILE A 35 -14.16 -1.07 5.52
C ILE A 35 -15.32 -1.97 5.95
N SER A 36 -15.01 -2.98 6.77
CA SER A 36 -16.01 -3.84 7.37
C SER A 36 -15.72 -3.95 8.87
N GLU A 37 -16.59 -4.66 9.60
CA GLU A 37 -16.48 -4.78 11.05
C GLU A 37 -15.11 -5.30 11.50
N LYS A 38 -14.53 -6.24 10.76
CA LYS A 38 -13.21 -6.82 11.12
C LYS A 38 -12.05 -5.83 11.04
N HIS A 39 -12.26 -4.68 10.42
CA HIS A 39 -11.24 -3.63 10.31
C HIS A 39 -11.31 -2.61 11.43
N LEU A 40 -12.32 -2.69 12.31
CA LEU A 40 -12.53 -1.72 13.36
C LEU A 40 -11.78 -2.09 14.64
N ASN A 41 -11.33 -1.08 15.36
CA ASN A 41 -10.68 -1.25 16.65
C ASN A 41 -11.70 -1.19 17.80
N GLY A 42 -11.23 -1.16 19.05
CA GLY A 42 -12.07 -1.19 20.24
C GLY A 42 -12.96 0.04 20.44
N VAL A 43 -12.73 1.13 19.70
CA VAL A 43 -13.58 2.33 19.75
C VAL A 43 -14.36 2.52 18.45
N ASP A 44 -14.49 1.45 17.67
CA ASP A 44 -15.29 1.39 16.43
C ASP A 44 -14.85 2.37 15.33
N ILE A 45 -13.55 2.60 15.23
CA ILE A 45 -12.96 3.30 14.09
C ILE A 45 -11.98 2.34 13.39
N THR A 46 -11.69 2.62 12.12
CA THR A 46 -10.79 1.80 11.34
C THR A 46 -9.43 1.67 12.04
N HIS A 47 -9.03 0.43 12.30
CA HIS A 47 -7.77 0.13 12.98
C HIS A 47 -6.60 0.67 12.16
N GLY A 48 -5.65 1.33 12.85
CA GLY A 48 -4.43 1.83 12.18
C GLY A 48 -3.67 0.73 11.47
N GLY A 49 -3.69 -0.49 12.00
CA GLY A 49 -3.07 -1.65 11.34
C GLY A 49 -3.71 -1.99 9.99
N ALA A 50 -5.02 -1.81 9.84
CA ALA A 50 -5.70 -2.03 8.57
C ALA A 50 -5.30 -0.95 7.55
N ILE A 51 -5.23 0.30 7.98
CA ILE A 51 -4.81 1.42 7.13
C ILE A 51 -3.34 1.23 6.71
N PHE A 52 -2.49 0.84 7.66
CA PHE A 52 -1.08 0.56 7.38
C PHE A 52 -0.95 -0.56 6.35
N THR A 53 -1.69 -1.65 6.51
CA THR A 53 -1.63 -2.80 5.59
C THR A 53 -2.05 -2.39 4.18
N LEU A 54 -3.08 -1.57 4.06
CA LEU A 54 -3.53 -1.04 2.77
C LEU A 54 -2.41 -0.21 2.11
N ALA A 55 -1.84 0.72 2.85
CA ALA A 55 -0.75 1.57 2.35
C ALA A 55 0.48 0.73 2.01
N ASP A 56 0.81 -0.25 2.85
CA ASP A 56 1.97 -1.12 2.66
C ASP A 56 1.84 -1.98 1.40
N LEU A 57 0.64 -2.48 1.09
CA LEU A 57 0.44 -3.22 -0.15
C LEU A 57 0.71 -2.33 -1.37
N ALA A 58 0.14 -1.12 -1.40
CA ALA A 58 0.37 -0.19 -2.50
C ALA A 58 1.86 0.14 -2.64
N PHE A 59 2.54 0.37 -1.51
CA PHE A 59 3.98 0.61 -1.47
C PHE A 59 4.77 -0.59 -2.02
N ALA A 60 4.44 -1.80 -1.58
CA ALA A 60 5.13 -3.01 -2.03
C ALA A 60 4.96 -3.22 -3.53
N VAL A 61 3.76 -3.05 -4.04
CA VAL A 61 3.48 -3.22 -5.47
C VAL A 61 4.21 -2.17 -6.30
N ALA A 62 4.12 -0.90 -5.91
CA ALA A 62 4.80 0.19 -6.62
C ALA A 62 6.31 -0.02 -6.65
N SER A 63 6.90 -0.43 -5.51
CA SER A 63 8.35 -0.62 -5.41
C SER A 63 8.85 -1.84 -6.18
N ASN A 64 8.01 -2.85 -6.41
CA ASN A 64 8.35 -4.03 -7.21
C ASN A 64 7.91 -3.90 -8.68
N SER A 65 7.29 -2.78 -9.05
CA SER A 65 6.75 -2.57 -10.40
C SER A 65 7.80 -2.47 -11.49
N HIS A 66 9.07 -2.29 -11.12
CA HIS A 66 10.18 -2.26 -12.08
C HIS A 66 10.67 -3.66 -12.46
N GLY A 67 10.06 -4.72 -11.90
CA GLY A 67 10.34 -6.10 -12.27
C GLY A 67 11.43 -6.78 -11.48
N THR A 68 12.05 -6.10 -10.52
CA THR A 68 13.02 -6.68 -9.60
C THR A 68 12.52 -6.62 -8.18
N VAL A 69 13.03 -7.51 -7.32
CA VAL A 69 12.62 -7.60 -5.93
C VAL A 69 13.07 -6.36 -5.16
N ALA A 70 12.16 -5.74 -4.43
CA ALA A 70 12.44 -4.64 -3.53
C ALA A 70 11.86 -4.98 -2.15
N VAL A 71 12.62 -4.67 -1.10
CA VAL A 71 12.27 -5.03 0.29
C VAL A 71 12.20 -3.75 1.11
N GLY A 72 11.11 -3.55 1.83
CA GLY A 72 10.95 -2.39 2.71
C GLY A 72 11.97 -2.39 3.84
N VAL A 73 12.67 -1.29 4.04
CA VAL A 73 13.65 -1.13 5.11
C VAL A 73 13.25 -0.06 6.12
N SER A 74 12.33 0.83 5.77
CA SER A 74 11.76 1.78 6.71
C SER A 74 10.39 2.23 6.22
N ALA A 75 9.52 2.57 7.17
CA ALA A 75 8.21 3.12 6.86
C ALA A 75 7.74 3.99 8.02
N THR A 76 7.07 5.08 7.69
CA THR A 76 6.40 5.95 8.66
C THR A 76 5.00 6.22 8.16
N ILE A 77 4.06 6.39 9.10
CA ILE A 77 2.68 6.70 8.74
C ILE A 77 2.14 7.73 9.74
N SER A 78 1.34 8.67 9.22
CA SER A 78 0.57 9.61 10.03
C SER A 78 -0.92 9.37 9.73
N TYR A 79 -1.69 9.18 10.79
CA TYR A 79 -3.14 9.00 10.70
C TYR A 79 -3.81 10.34 10.94
N LEU A 80 -4.55 10.85 9.96
CA LEU A 80 -5.01 12.23 9.94
C LEU A 80 -6.51 12.37 10.13
N LYS A 81 -7.28 11.31 9.85
CA LYS A 81 -8.73 11.34 9.92
C LYS A 81 -9.26 9.96 10.33
N ALA A 82 -10.16 9.93 11.31
CA ALA A 82 -10.83 8.69 11.69
C ALA A 82 -11.94 8.36 10.69
N THR A 83 -12.09 7.07 10.37
CA THR A 83 -13.15 6.56 9.50
C THR A 83 -13.73 5.30 10.15
N ASN A 84 -14.94 4.90 9.77
CA ASN A 84 -15.53 3.65 10.26
C ASN A 84 -16.36 2.92 9.21
N GLN A 85 -16.50 3.46 8.02
CA GLN A 85 -17.23 2.85 6.93
C GLN A 85 -16.79 3.46 5.60
N GLY A 86 -17.20 2.82 4.51
CA GLY A 86 -16.89 3.28 3.17
C GLY A 86 -15.61 2.64 2.63
N THR A 87 -15.12 3.20 1.56
CA THR A 87 -13.93 2.68 0.86
C THR A 87 -12.74 3.60 1.08
N LEU A 88 -11.60 3.02 1.47
CA LEU A 88 -10.33 3.72 1.53
C LEU A 88 -9.51 3.34 0.30
N THR A 89 -8.88 4.32 -0.33
CA THR A 89 -8.00 4.11 -1.49
C THR A 89 -6.60 4.59 -1.16
N ALA A 90 -5.62 3.73 -1.39
CA ALA A 90 -4.21 4.06 -1.22
C ALA A 90 -3.58 4.22 -2.60
N GLU A 91 -2.87 5.33 -2.79
CA GLU A 91 -2.15 5.60 -4.03
C GLU A 91 -0.68 5.81 -3.71
N ALA A 92 0.17 4.91 -4.22
CA ALA A 92 1.62 4.95 -4.01
C ALA A 92 2.30 5.55 -5.23
N LYS A 93 3.19 6.52 -4.99
CA LYS A 93 3.99 7.18 -6.02
C LYS A 93 5.45 7.19 -5.63
N GLU A 94 6.30 6.85 -6.59
CA GLU A 94 7.74 6.91 -6.42
C GLU A 94 8.18 8.36 -6.27
N VAL A 95 8.96 8.64 -5.23
CA VAL A 95 9.52 9.98 -4.98
C VAL A 95 10.93 10.06 -5.52
N ALA A 96 11.74 9.02 -5.29
CA ALA A 96 13.14 8.98 -5.70
C ALA A 96 13.58 7.53 -5.87
N ARG A 97 14.48 7.30 -6.79
CA ARG A 97 15.01 5.97 -7.05
C ARG A 97 16.46 6.05 -7.52
N ASN A 98 17.28 5.16 -6.95
CA ASN A 98 18.64 4.90 -7.43
C ASN A 98 18.84 3.38 -7.50
N PRO A 99 20.01 2.87 -7.93
CA PRO A 99 20.17 1.41 -8.09
C PRO A 99 19.94 0.59 -6.82
N LYS A 100 20.14 1.17 -5.63
CA LYS A 100 20.02 0.44 -4.36
C LYS A 100 18.80 0.78 -3.54
N LEU A 101 18.32 2.01 -3.61
CA LEU A 101 17.23 2.52 -2.77
C LEU A 101 16.15 3.19 -3.60
N ALA A 102 14.93 3.15 -3.10
CA ALA A 102 13.84 3.93 -3.65
C ALA A 102 12.87 4.31 -2.52
N THR A 103 12.31 5.51 -2.60
CA THR A 103 11.38 6.02 -1.61
C THR A 103 10.05 6.33 -2.30
N TYR A 104 8.97 5.97 -1.61
CA TYR A 104 7.60 6.11 -2.10
C TYR A 104 6.75 6.84 -1.08
N GLN A 105 5.84 7.67 -1.55
CA GLN A 105 4.80 8.24 -0.71
C GLN A 105 3.47 7.61 -1.08
N VAL A 106 2.69 7.26 -0.06
CA VAL A 106 1.36 6.69 -0.23
C VAL A 106 0.36 7.59 0.48
N ASN A 107 -0.63 8.07 -0.27
CA ASN A 107 -1.74 8.82 0.29
C ASN A 107 -2.95 7.91 0.37
N VAL A 108 -3.56 7.84 1.55
CA VAL A 108 -4.80 7.08 1.77
C VAL A 108 -5.93 8.09 1.90
N ARG A 109 -6.96 7.93 1.05
CA ARG A 109 -8.12 8.83 1.00
C ARG A 109 -9.41 8.07 1.20
N ASP A 110 -10.42 8.74 1.75
CA ASP A 110 -11.76 8.18 1.87
C ASP A 110 -12.61 8.48 0.63
N GLU A 111 -13.87 8.04 0.63
CA GLU A 111 -14.78 8.23 -0.50
C GLU A 111 -15.01 9.71 -0.83
N GLY A 112 -14.96 10.58 0.17
CA GLY A 112 -15.09 12.03 -0.02
C GLY A 112 -13.80 12.68 -0.50
N ASN A 113 -12.78 11.89 -0.78
CA ASN A 113 -11.46 12.33 -1.22
C ASN A 113 -10.67 13.08 -0.14
N ASP A 114 -11.07 12.94 1.12
CA ASP A 114 -10.30 13.50 2.24
C ASP A 114 -9.11 12.61 2.55
N LEU A 115 -8.00 13.23 2.94
CA LEU A 115 -6.78 12.52 3.30
C LEU A 115 -6.95 11.86 4.67
N VAL A 116 -6.85 10.54 4.69
CA VAL A 116 -6.99 9.72 5.90
C VAL A 116 -5.65 9.43 6.54
N ALA A 117 -4.62 9.17 5.71
CA ALA A 117 -3.28 8.88 6.19
C ALA A 117 -2.25 9.21 5.13
N ILE A 118 -1.05 9.54 5.59
CA ILE A 118 0.14 9.68 4.73
C ILE A 118 1.17 8.66 5.21
N PHE A 119 1.65 7.85 4.27
CA PHE A 119 2.65 6.83 4.49
C PHE A 119 3.86 7.16 3.61
N GLN A 120 5.06 6.98 4.15
CA GLN A 120 6.29 7.08 3.38
C GLN A 120 7.16 5.88 3.68
N GLY A 121 7.62 5.20 2.65
CA GLY A 121 8.45 4.02 2.80
C GLY A 121 9.66 4.05 1.89
N THR A 122 10.73 3.39 2.32
CA THR A 122 11.94 3.23 1.54
C THR A 122 12.23 1.74 1.41
N VAL A 123 12.61 1.31 0.20
CA VAL A 123 12.97 -0.07 -0.10
C VAL A 123 14.46 -0.17 -0.41
N TYR A 124 15.02 -1.33 -0.10
CA TYR A 124 16.29 -1.77 -0.66
C TYR A 124 15.98 -2.54 -1.95
N ARG A 125 16.61 -2.15 -3.05
CA ARG A 125 16.38 -2.74 -4.37
C ARG A 125 17.38 -3.85 -4.63
N LYS A 126 16.88 -5.05 -4.83
CA LYS A 126 17.72 -6.21 -5.18
C LYS A 126 17.84 -6.32 -6.69
N LYS A 127 18.85 -7.05 -7.14
CA LYS A 127 19.05 -7.31 -8.57
C LYS A 127 18.29 -8.55 -9.05
N VAL A 128 17.60 -9.23 -8.14
CA VAL A 128 16.85 -10.45 -8.43
C VAL A 128 15.53 -10.10 -9.11
N ARG A 129 15.23 -10.82 -10.19
CA ARG A 129 13.96 -10.65 -10.90
C ARG A 129 12.78 -11.18 -10.08
N LEU A 130 11.67 -10.51 -10.20
CA LEU A 130 10.40 -10.94 -9.60
C LEU A 130 9.84 -12.11 -10.43
N ASN A 131 9.53 -13.25 -9.75
CA ASN A 131 8.96 -14.43 -10.39
C ASN A 131 7.51 -14.65 -10.01
#